data_cedde69fa13d14e4dcab8bff514f0add
#
_entry.id   cedde69fa13d14e4dcab8bff514f0add
#
_cell.length_a   1.000
_cell.length_b   1.000
_cell.length_c   1.000
_cell.angle_alpha   90.00
_cell.angle_beta   90.00
_cell.angle_gamma   90.00
#
_symmetry.space_group_name_H-M   'P 1'
#
loop_
_entity.id
_entity.type
_entity.pdbx_description
1 polymer ?
#
loop_
_entity_poly.entity_id
_entity_poly.type
_entity_poly.pdbx_seq_one_letter_code
_entity_poly.pdbx_strand_id
1 'polypeptide(L)'
;MPVNPTVALAEGAQRLLAQMRPDLNVITRELPVSYDGSSTALRTALQEVQPDALISLGVAVGRDVVSLEQVAINLDSAGIEDNDGDKRCDEPIAPGGQEAYFSSLPVRASFERLRAAGEPVEISYTAGTYVCNHVFYEGQRISRELGLSIPAGFVHVPATCADGEEATEDTGMTAHRDAGGVVRDEQGIPQLPESTVVRIIAEVASDTLPAMN
;
A
#
# COMPACT_ATOMS: atom_id res chain seq x y z
N MET A 1 -6.17 -0.81 -20.23
CA MET A 1 -5.64 -0.07 -19.07
C MET A 1 -4.29 -0.67 -18.71
N PRO A 2 -3.29 0.08 -18.31
CA PRO A 2 -2.07 -0.52 -17.77
C PRO A 2 -2.43 -1.37 -16.54
N VAL A 3 -1.78 -2.51 -16.41
CA VAL A 3 -1.99 -3.42 -15.26
C VAL A 3 -1.56 -2.68 -13.99
N ASN A 4 -2.39 -2.69 -12.96
CA ASN A 4 -2.05 -2.11 -11.67
C ASN A 4 -0.95 -2.98 -11.01
N PRO A 5 0.27 -2.48 -10.82
CA PRO A 5 1.37 -3.29 -10.32
C PRO A 5 1.13 -3.82 -8.90
N THR A 6 0.26 -3.19 -8.10
CA THR A 6 -0.06 -3.67 -6.75
C THR A 6 -0.81 -5.00 -6.75
N VAL A 7 -1.48 -5.39 -7.85
CA VAL A 7 -2.16 -6.68 -7.95
C VAL A 7 -1.16 -7.83 -7.85
N ALA A 8 -0.12 -7.80 -8.68
CA ALA A 8 0.93 -8.83 -8.66
C ALA A 8 1.66 -8.88 -7.31
N LEU A 9 1.94 -7.72 -6.71
CA LEU A 9 2.57 -7.61 -5.39
C LEU A 9 1.69 -8.19 -4.28
N ALA A 10 0.38 -7.90 -4.29
CA ALA A 10 -0.56 -8.45 -3.32
C ALA A 10 -0.68 -9.98 -3.44
N GLU A 11 -0.78 -10.50 -4.66
CA GLU A 11 -0.80 -11.94 -4.91
C GLU A 11 0.52 -12.62 -4.52
N GLY A 12 1.65 -11.97 -4.78
CA GLY A 12 2.97 -12.43 -4.34
C GLY A 12 3.05 -12.51 -2.82
N ALA A 13 2.62 -11.47 -2.11
CA ALA A 13 2.57 -11.43 -0.67
C ALA A 13 1.60 -12.47 -0.09
N GLN A 14 0.45 -12.68 -0.71
CA GLN A 14 -0.49 -13.74 -0.34
C GLN A 14 0.16 -15.14 -0.41
N ARG A 15 0.86 -15.44 -1.52
CA ARG A 15 1.58 -16.72 -1.67
C ARG A 15 2.67 -16.92 -0.62
N LEU A 16 3.42 -15.85 -0.31
CA LEU A 16 4.48 -15.90 0.70
C LEU A 16 3.89 -16.06 2.11
N LEU A 17 2.83 -15.32 2.42
CA LEU A 17 2.11 -15.44 3.71
C LEU A 17 1.55 -16.83 3.93
N ALA A 18 1.01 -17.49 2.90
CA ALA A 18 0.53 -18.86 3.02
C ALA A 18 1.61 -19.86 3.46
N GLN A 19 2.88 -19.54 3.22
CA GLN A 19 4.04 -20.34 3.68
C GLN A 19 4.50 -19.92 5.08
N MET A 20 4.54 -18.61 5.36
CA MET A 20 5.02 -18.07 6.63
C MET A 20 3.99 -18.23 7.77
N ARG A 21 2.71 -18.04 7.43
CA ARG A 21 1.57 -17.99 8.34
C ARG A 21 0.41 -18.81 7.75
N PRO A 22 0.52 -20.16 7.74
CA PRO A 22 -0.52 -21.04 7.20
C PRO A 22 -1.85 -20.98 7.97
N ASP A 23 -1.84 -20.34 9.14
CA ASP A 23 -3.01 -20.02 9.96
C ASP A 23 -3.82 -18.84 9.42
N LEU A 24 -3.26 -18.01 8.52
CA LEU A 24 -3.95 -16.86 7.94
C LEU A 24 -4.59 -17.21 6.59
N ASN A 25 -5.86 -16.83 6.44
CA ASN A 25 -6.54 -16.84 5.15
C ASN A 25 -6.50 -15.44 4.53
N VAL A 26 -5.67 -15.24 3.52
CA VAL A 26 -5.48 -13.94 2.86
C VAL A 26 -6.36 -13.84 1.62
N ILE A 27 -7.14 -12.78 1.54
CA ILE A 27 -8.04 -12.48 0.40
C ILE A 27 -7.60 -11.16 -0.21
N THR A 28 -7.28 -11.16 -1.49
CA THR A 28 -6.93 -9.96 -2.24
C THR A 28 -8.14 -9.44 -3.03
N ARG A 29 -8.25 -8.11 -3.14
CA ARG A 29 -9.25 -7.42 -3.95
C ARG A 29 -8.61 -6.22 -4.64
N GLU A 30 -8.79 -6.12 -5.94
CA GLU A 30 -8.44 -4.91 -6.67
C GLU A 30 -9.54 -3.86 -6.49
N LEU A 31 -9.14 -2.62 -6.20
CA LEU A 31 -10.03 -1.47 -6.13
C LEU A 31 -9.82 -0.60 -7.37
N PRO A 32 -10.89 0.01 -7.93
CA PRO A 32 -10.73 0.99 -8.99
C PRO A 32 -9.97 2.21 -8.47
N VAL A 33 -9.18 2.86 -9.33
CA VAL A 33 -8.51 4.12 -9.01
C VAL A 33 -9.50 5.25 -9.26
N SER A 34 -10.53 5.29 -8.42
CA SER A 34 -11.55 6.33 -8.41
C SER A 34 -12.08 6.52 -6.98
N TYR A 35 -12.54 7.72 -6.66
CA TYR A 35 -12.99 8.05 -5.32
C TYR A 35 -14.23 7.22 -4.91
N ASP A 36 -15.35 7.41 -5.60
CA ASP A 36 -16.61 6.74 -5.25
C ASP A 36 -16.58 5.25 -5.56
N GLY A 37 -15.93 4.87 -6.67
CA GLY A 37 -15.78 3.48 -7.07
C GLY A 37 -14.98 2.68 -6.06
N SER A 38 -13.85 3.22 -5.57
CA SER A 38 -13.04 2.54 -4.56
C SER A 38 -13.77 2.39 -3.22
N SER A 39 -14.47 3.42 -2.76
CA SER A 39 -15.28 3.38 -1.53
C SER A 39 -16.37 2.31 -1.61
N THR A 40 -17.08 2.24 -2.75
CA THR A 40 -18.14 1.25 -2.97
C THR A 40 -17.58 -0.17 -2.98
N ALA A 41 -16.50 -0.41 -3.73
CA ALA A 41 -15.84 -1.71 -3.82
C ALA A 41 -15.27 -2.15 -2.47
N LEU A 42 -14.63 -1.22 -1.73
CA LEU A 42 -14.07 -1.48 -0.40
C LEU A 42 -15.17 -1.85 0.61
N ARG A 43 -16.28 -1.10 0.63
CA ARG A 43 -17.42 -1.40 1.49
C ARG A 43 -17.99 -2.79 1.20
N THR A 44 -18.18 -3.11 -0.07
CA THR A 44 -18.67 -4.42 -0.50
C THR A 44 -17.74 -5.53 -0.03
N ALA A 45 -16.43 -5.37 -0.26
CA ALA A 45 -15.42 -6.35 0.16
C ALA A 45 -15.43 -6.57 1.69
N LEU A 46 -15.50 -5.50 2.48
CA LEU A 46 -15.56 -5.59 3.95
C LEU A 46 -16.84 -6.27 4.45
N GLN A 47 -17.98 -6.03 3.79
CA GLN A 47 -19.24 -6.68 4.14
C GLN A 47 -19.26 -8.18 3.80
N GLU A 48 -18.70 -8.55 2.65
CA GLU A 48 -18.64 -9.94 2.20
C GLU A 48 -17.63 -10.78 2.98
N VAL A 49 -16.44 -10.20 3.21
CA VAL A 49 -15.30 -10.95 3.78
C VAL A 49 -15.34 -10.94 5.29
N GLN A 50 -15.78 -9.84 5.93
CA GLN A 50 -15.71 -9.66 7.40
C GLN A 50 -14.30 -9.98 7.96
N PRO A 51 -13.24 -9.30 7.47
CA PRO A 51 -11.87 -9.68 7.75
C PRO A 51 -11.45 -9.35 9.19
N ASP A 52 -10.38 -10.01 9.66
CA ASP A 52 -9.72 -9.72 10.94
C ASP A 52 -8.68 -8.60 10.84
N ALA A 53 -8.28 -8.23 9.63
CA ALA A 53 -7.39 -7.09 9.35
C ALA A 53 -7.57 -6.59 7.92
N LEU A 54 -7.26 -5.30 7.69
CA LEU A 54 -7.28 -4.66 6.37
C LEU A 54 -5.94 -3.97 6.09
N ILE A 55 -5.28 -4.35 5.01
CA ILE A 55 -4.10 -3.65 4.50
C ILE A 55 -4.37 -3.22 3.06
N SER A 56 -4.40 -1.92 2.83
CA SER A 56 -4.50 -1.36 1.48
C SER A 56 -3.12 -1.06 0.91
N LEU A 57 -2.96 -1.26 -0.39
CA LEU A 57 -1.71 -1.05 -1.12
C LEU A 57 -1.91 -0.02 -2.22
N GLY A 58 -0.93 0.85 -2.41
CA GLY A 58 -0.89 1.80 -3.53
C GLY A 58 0.53 2.03 -4.02
N VAL A 59 0.69 2.39 -5.30
CA VAL A 59 1.99 2.77 -5.84
C VAL A 59 2.24 4.25 -5.62
N ALA A 60 3.40 4.58 -5.07
CA ALA A 60 3.91 5.94 -4.96
C ALA A 60 5.16 6.09 -5.85
N VAL A 61 4.93 6.38 -7.12
CA VAL A 61 6.02 6.61 -8.08
C VAL A 61 6.93 7.75 -7.60
N GLY A 62 8.23 7.50 -7.62
CA GLY A 62 9.25 8.45 -7.16
C GLY A 62 9.74 8.23 -5.73
N ARG A 63 9.07 7.40 -4.92
CA ARG A 63 9.64 6.90 -3.67
C ARG A 63 10.66 5.80 -3.96
N ASP A 64 11.65 5.67 -3.11
CA ASP A 64 12.74 4.68 -3.21
C ASP A 64 12.68 3.60 -2.11
N VAL A 65 11.68 3.67 -1.22
CA VAL A 65 11.43 2.74 -0.13
C VAL A 65 9.94 2.42 -0.01
N VAL A 66 9.61 1.32 0.66
CA VAL A 66 8.23 1.02 1.06
C VAL A 66 7.84 1.90 2.24
N SER A 67 6.71 2.59 2.13
CA SER A 67 6.25 3.53 3.14
C SER A 67 5.05 2.97 3.90
N LEU A 68 5.21 2.81 5.22
CA LEU A 68 4.14 2.43 6.13
C LEU A 68 3.40 3.72 6.54
N GLU A 69 2.19 3.90 6.05
CA GLU A 69 1.44 5.15 6.26
C GLU A 69 0.86 5.22 7.68
N GLN A 70 1.18 6.31 8.38
CA GLN A 70 0.76 6.50 9.77
C GLN A 70 -0.61 7.15 9.91
N VAL A 71 -1.03 7.97 8.94
CA VAL A 71 -2.25 8.78 9.06
C VAL A 71 -2.93 8.99 7.71
N ALA A 72 -4.26 8.86 7.69
CA ALA A 72 -5.16 9.32 6.64
C ALA A 72 -5.87 10.59 7.08
N ILE A 73 -6.04 11.55 6.18
CA ILE A 73 -6.76 12.81 6.45
C ILE A 73 -8.09 12.86 5.70
N ASN A 74 -9.06 13.58 6.25
CA ASN A 74 -10.39 13.77 5.65
C ASN A 74 -10.37 14.82 4.55
N LEU A 75 -9.58 14.60 3.51
CA LEU A 75 -9.37 15.54 2.42
C LEU A 75 -9.11 14.84 1.10
N ASP A 76 -9.91 15.17 0.09
CA ASP A 76 -9.64 14.90 -1.32
C ASP A 76 -9.25 16.19 -2.02
N SER A 77 -8.03 16.24 -2.56
CA SER A 77 -7.52 17.40 -3.32
C SER A 77 -6.42 16.95 -4.27
N ALA A 78 -6.71 16.93 -5.57
CA ALA A 78 -5.74 16.51 -6.58
C ALA A 78 -5.77 17.40 -7.81
N GLY A 79 -4.60 17.58 -8.43
CA GLY A 79 -4.46 18.31 -9.68
C GLY A 79 -4.98 17.56 -10.92
N ILE A 80 -5.29 16.28 -10.77
CA ILE A 80 -5.70 15.38 -11.86
C ILE A 80 -7.06 14.74 -11.55
N GLU A 81 -7.75 14.30 -12.60
CA GLU A 81 -8.97 13.51 -12.51
C GLU A 81 -8.63 12.07 -12.10
N ASP A 82 -9.58 11.40 -11.44
CA ASP A 82 -9.52 9.95 -11.23
C ASP A 82 -9.93 9.19 -12.51
N ASN A 83 -9.99 7.85 -12.46
CA ASN A 83 -10.30 7.04 -13.63
C ASN A 83 -11.78 7.15 -14.08
N ASP A 84 -12.65 7.70 -13.25
CA ASP A 84 -14.06 7.97 -13.59
C ASP A 84 -14.25 9.42 -14.07
N GLY A 85 -13.18 10.23 -14.12
CA GLY A 85 -13.20 11.64 -14.55
C GLY A 85 -13.58 12.59 -13.44
N ASP A 86 -13.58 12.17 -12.17
CA ASP A 86 -13.86 13.02 -11.02
C ASP A 86 -12.58 13.74 -10.56
N LYS A 87 -12.68 15.05 -10.40
CA LYS A 87 -11.59 15.91 -9.93
C LYS A 87 -12.02 16.67 -8.70
N ARG A 88 -11.47 16.30 -7.55
CA ARG A 88 -11.77 16.92 -6.26
C ARG A 88 -10.74 17.96 -5.88
N CYS A 89 -11.20 19.04 -5.28
CA CYS A 89 -10.36 20.17 -4.86
C CYS A 89 -10.81 20.63 -3.48
N ASP A 90 -9.99 20.33 -2.47
CA ASP A 90 -10.22 20.69 -1.06
C ASP A 90 -11.59 20.25 -0.51
N GLU A 91 -12.01 19.04 -0.90
CA GLU A 91 -13.27 18.46 -0.48
C GLU A 91 -13.07 17.47 0.66
N PRO A 92 -13.95 17.45 1.68
CA PRO A 92 -13.89 16.42 2.71
C PRO A 92 -14.33 15.06 2.12
N ILE A 93 -13.58 13.99 2.40
CA ILE A 93 -13.96 12.61 2.05
C ILE A 93 -15.30 12.25 2.70
N ALA A 94 -15.44 12.57 3.98
CA ALA A 94 -16.68 12.38 4.74
C ALA A 94 -17.09 13.70 5.42
N PRO A 95 -18.06 14.45 4.88
CA PRO A 95 -18.54 15.67 5.49
C PRO A 95 -19.02 15.43 6.94
N GLY A 96 -18.45 16.18 7.89
CA GLY A 96 -18.74 16.02 9.33
C GLY A 96 -18.08 14.79 9.97
N GLY A 97 -17.27 14.05 9.22
CA GLY A 97 -16.45 12.94 9.73
C GLY A 97 -15.26 13.43 10.57
N GLN A 98 -14.46 12.50 11.07
CA GLN A 98 -13.23 12.84 11.80
C GLN A 98 -12.21 13.47 10.85
N GLU A 99 -11.42 14.42 11.35
CA GLU A 99 -10.39 15.12 10.56
C GLU A 99 -9.30 14.17 10.05
N ALA A 100 -9.00 13.11 10.81
CA ALA A 100 -8.00 12.12 10.45
C ALA A 100 -8.23 10.79 11.17
N TYR A 101 -7.69 9.72 10.60
CA TYR A 101 -7.55 8.43 11.24
C TYR A 101 -6.10 7.99 11.25
N PHE A 102 -5.59 7.59 12.40
CA PHE A 102 -4.30 6.93 12.48
C PHE A 102 -4.42 5.47 12.04
N SER A 103 -3.36 4.96 11.38
CA SER A 103 -3.20 3.53 11.13
C SER A 103 -3.29 2.77 12.44
N SER A 104 -4.03 1.69 12.45
CA SER A 104 -4.06 0.73 13.56
C SER A 104 -3.22 -0.53 13.30
N LEU A 105 -2.48 -0.56 12.18
CA LEU A 105 -1.41 -1.54 11.96
C LEU A 105 -0.26 -1.30 12.95
N PRO A 106 0.58 -2.29 13.25
CA PRO A 106 1.74 -2.14 14.13
C PRO A 106 2.91 -1.40 13.44
N VAL A 107 2.62 -0.22 12.83
CA VAL A 107 3.53 0.54 11.95
C VAL A 107 4.92 0.73 12.57
N ARG A 108 4.99 1.16 13.84
CA ARG A 108 6.27 1.40 14.52
C ARG A 108 7.07 0.11 14.72
N ALA A 109 6.42 -0.94 15.19
CA ALA A 109 7.08 -2.21 15.47
C ALA A 109 7.56 -2.89 14.17
N SER A 110 6.70 -2.90 13.12
CA SER A 110 7.08 -3.42 11.81
C SER A 110 8.23 -2.63 11.20
N PHE A 111 8.19 -1.30 11.27
CA PHE A 111 9.29 -0.44 10.79
C PHE A 111 10.61 -0.77 11.49
N GLU A 112 10.63 -0.82 12.84
CA GLU A 112 11.85 -1.07 13.60
C GLU A 112 12.45 -2.45 13.29
N ARG A 113 11.61 -3.46 13.19
CA ARG A 113 12.01 -4.83 12.84
C ARG A 113 12.55 -4.93 11.41
N LEU A 114 11.83 -4.41 10.43
CA LEU A 114 12.22 -4.45 9.03
C LEU A 114 13.49 -3.64 8.77
N ARG A 115 13.60 -2.45 9.38
CA ARG A 115 14.80 -1.63 9.27
C ARG A 115 16.02 -2.29 9.90
N ALA A 116 15.86 -2.97 11.04
CA ALA A 116 16.94 -3.74 11.67
C ALA A 116 17.38 -4.93 10.79
N ALA A 117 16.48 -5.47 9.97
CA ALA A 117 16.79 -6.49 8.96
C ALA A 117 17.42 -5.92 7.67
N GLY A 118 17.58 -4.59 7.57
CA GLY A 118 18.16 -3.93 6.39
C GLY A 118 17.17 -3.67 5.26
N GLU A 119 15.87 -3.84 5.51
CA GLU A 119 14.85 -3.62 4.49
C GLU A 119 14.64 -2.12 4.20
N PRO A 120 14.38 -1.75 2.93
CA PRO A 120 14.14 -0.38 2.52
C PRO A 120 12.72 0.07 2.90
N VAL A 121 12.56 0.51 4.16
CA VAL A 121 11.27 0.94 4.70
C VAL A 121 11.37 2.27 5.43
N GLU A 122 10.27 3.01 5.44
CA GLU A 122 10.08 4.23 6.22
C GLU A 122 8.70 4.26 6.88
N ILE A 123 8.52 5.17 7.85
CA ILE A 123 7.18 5.59 8.30
C ILE A 123 6.85 6.90 7.59
N SER A 124 5.74 6.89 6.85
CA SER A 124 5.23 8.08 6.19
C SER A 124 4.06 8.68 6.99
N TYR A 125 4.00 10.00 7.01
CA TYR A 125 2.95 10.77 7.69
C TYR A 125 2.00 11.44 6.69
N THR A 126 2.00 11.01 5.43
CA THR A 126 1.07 11.49 4.42
C THR A 126 0.93 10.49 3.27
N ALA A 127 -0.29 10.01 3.07
CA ALA A 127 -0.67 9.22 1.90
C ALA A 127 -1.05 10.11 0.69
N GLY A 128 -0.75 11.40 0.77
CA GLY A 128 -1.22 12.41 -0.20
C GLY A 128 -2.67 12.81 0.03
N THR A 129 -3.33 13.26 -1.03
CA THR A 129 -4.73 13.72 -1.01
C THR A 129 -5.50 13.25 -2.25
N TYR A 130 -4.99 12.20 -2.90
CA TYR A 130 -5.63 11.52 -4.03
C TYR A 130 -6.27 10.21 -3.56
N VAL A 131 -6.62 9.33 -4.47
CA VAL A 131 -7.35 8.06 -4.21
C VAL A 131 -6.68 7.18 -3.13
N CYS A 132 -5.35 7.21 -2.99
CA CYS A 132 -4.68 6.43 -1.95
C CYS A 132 -5.06 6.88 -0.53
N ASN A 133 -5.03 8.19 -0.28
CA ASN A 133 -5.49 8.75 1.00
C ASN A 133 -6.99 8.51 1.21
N HIS A 134 -7.78 8.65 0.15
CA HIS A 134 -9.22 8.37 0.16
C HIS A 134 -9.50 6.93 0.61
N VAL A 135 -8.87 5.93 -0.03
CA VAL A 135 -9.01 4.51 0.32
C VAL A 135 -8.54 4.24 1.76
N PHE A 136 -7.44 4.87 2.18
CA PHE A 136 -6.96 4.70 3.54
C PHE A 136 -7.94 5.26 4.57
N TYR A 137 -8.44 6.47 4.34
CA TYR A 137 -9.45 7.10 5.21
C TYR A 137 -10.74 6.27 5.26
N GLU A 138 -11.28 5.89 4.09
CA GLU A 138 -12.49 5.09 3.97
C GLU A 138 -12.34 3.69 4.59
N GLY A 139 -11.18 3.07 4.47
CA GLY A 139 -10.89 1.78 5.12
C GLY A 139 -11.06 1.85 6.63
N GLN A 140 -10.57 2.93 7.24
CA GLN A 140 -10.73 3.19 8.67
C GLN A 140 -12.18 3.51 9.05
N ARG A 141 -12.84 4.35 8.23
CA ARG A 141 -14.21 4.80 8.49
C ARG A 141 -15.23 3.69 8.33
N ILE A 142 -15.19 3.00 7.18
CA ILE A 142 -16.15 1.94 6.84
C ILE A 142 -16.02 0.76 7.82
N SER A 143 -14.80 0.36 8.18
CA SER A 143 -14.59 -0.71 9.17
C SER A 143 -15.32 -0.39 10.47
N ARG A 144 -15.20 0.85 10.97
CA ARG A 144 -15.89 1.28 12.21
C ARG A 144 -17.41 1.33 12.04
N GLU A 145 -17.91 1.83 10.91
CA GLU A 145 -19.35 1.86 10.60
C GLU A 145 -19.97 0.46 10.56
N LEU A 146 -19.23 -0.53 10.05
CA LEU A 146 -19.65 -1.92 10.01
C LEU A 146 -19.47 -2.64 11.35
N GLY A 147 -18.95 -1.96 12.38
CA GLY A 147 -18.66 -2.56 13.68
C GLY A 147 -17.44 -3.49 13.69
N LEU A 148 -16.61 -3.43 12.67
CA LEU A 148 -15.38 -4.20 12.57
C LEU A 148 -14.29 -3.48 13.39
N SER A 149 -13.90 -4.07 14.52
CA SER A 149 -12.81 -3.57 15.38
C SER A 149 -11.48 -4.22 14.96
N ILE A 150 -11.06 -3.98 13.72
CA ILE A 150 -9.91 -4.62 13.09
C ILE A 150 -8.73 -3.66 12.93
N PRO A 151 -7.48 -4.15 12.96
CA PRO A 151 -6.34 -3.40 12.45
C PRO A 151 -6.56 -3.04 10.97
N ALA A 152 -6.39 -1.75 10.64
CA ALA A 152 -6.52 -1.27 9.28
C ALA A 152 -5.45 -0.21 8.98
N GLY A 153 -4.93 -0.20 7.76
CA GLY A 153 -3.94 0.77 7.33
C GLY A 153 -3.57 0.68 5.87
N PHE A 154 -2.53 1.42 5.51
CA PHE A 154 -2.10 1.58 4.12
C PHE A 154 -0.58 1.48 4.00
N VAL A 155 -0.12 0.83 2.92
CA VAL A 155 1.28 0.72 2.56
C VAL A 155 1.45 1.24 1.14
N HIS A 156 2.28 2.27 0.97
CA HIS A 156 2.74 2.69 -0.33
C HIS A 156 3.99 1.90 -0.74
N VAL A 157 3.96 1.41 -1.96
CA VAL A 157 5.11 0.74 -2.57
C VAL A 157 5.70 1.62 -3.67
N PRO A 158 7.03 1.64 -3.86
CA PRO A 158 7.64 2.32 -5.00
C PRO A 158 7.32 1.59 -6.31
N ALA A 159 7.76 2.13 -7.43
CA ALA A 159 7.83 1.38 -8.68
C ALA A 159 8.73 0.14 -8.48
N THR A 160 8.43 -0.95 -9.18
CA THR A 160 9.18 -2.20 -9.05
C THR A 160 9.86 -2.58 -10.36
N CYS A 161 10.98 -3.31 -10.25
CA CYS A 161 11.67 -3.97 -11.35
C CYS A 161 11.67 -5.48 -11.14
N ALA A 162 11.91 -6.23 -12.22
CA ALA A 162 12.03 -7.68 -12.14
C ALA A 162 13.22 -8.08 -11.25
N ASP A 163 13.11 -9.24 -10.58
CA ASP A 163 14.18 -9.77 -9.75
C ASP A 163 15.38 -10.15 -10.64
N GLY A 164 16.57 -9.72 -10.24
CA GLY A 164 17.80 -9.98 -10.99
C GLY A 164 18.09 -8.99 -12.12
N GLU A 165 17.24 -8.01 -12.37
CA GLU A 165 17.59 -6.81 -13.16
C GLU A 165 18.50 -5.90 -12.31
N GLU A 166 19.64 -6.45 -11.91
CA GLU A 166 20.77 -5.61 -11.57
C GLU A 166 21.19 -4.92 -12.85
N ALA A 167 21.54 -3.63 -12.78
CA ALA A 167 22.10 -2.89 -13.90
C ALA A 167 23.29 -3.67 -14.48
N THR A 168 23.02 -4.53 -15.45
CA THR A 168 24.07 -5.21 -16.21
C THR A 168 24.52 -4.22 -17.27
N GLU A 169 25.79 -3.85 -17.24
CA GLU A 169 26.44 -2.97 -18.21
C GLU A 169 26.31 -3.46 -19.66
N ASP A 170 25.72 -4.64 -19.90
CA ASP A 170 25.83 -5.37 -21.16
C ASP A 170 24.52 -5.58 -21.95
N THR A 171 23.37 -5.12 -21.51
CA THR A 171 22.09 -5.35 -22.23
C THR A 171 21.44 -4.13 -22.85
N GLY A 172 22.09 -2.96 -22.86
CA GLY A 172 21.57 -1.75 -23.52
C GLY A 172 20.29 -1.17 -22.89
N MET A 173 19.79 -1.75 -21.82
CA MET A 173 18.73 -1.18 -20.96
C MET A 173 19.40 -0.61 -19.71
N THR A 174 19.50 0.70 -19.66
CA THR A 174 20.22 1.44 -18.63
C THR A 174 19.39 1.63 -17.37
N ALA A 175 19.30 0.61 -16.53
CA ALA A 175 19.00 0.86 -15.12
C ALA A 175 20.29 1.35 -14.44
N HIS A 176 20.29 2.55 -13.92
CA HIS A 176 21.45 3.12 -13.20
C HIS A 176 21.28 2.92 -11.71
N ARG A 177 22.30 2.35 -11.03
CA ARG A 177 22.38 2.45 -9.55
C ARG A 177 22.99 3.80 -9.20
N ASP A 178 22.33 4.55 -8.34
CA ASP A 178 22.92 5.75 -7.74
C ASP A 178 23.97 5.37 -6.68
N ALA A 179 24.69 6.36 -6.14
CA ALA A 179 25.72 6.16 -5.12
C ALA A 179 25.18 5.53 -3.81
N GLY A 180 23.86 5.47 -3.61
CA GLY A 180 23.16 4.82 -2.50
C GLY A 180 22.68 3.41 -2.82
N GLY A 181 22.93 2.88 -4.06
CA GLY A 181 22.53 1.55 -4.47
C GLY A 181 21.07 1.41 -4.93
N VAL A 182 20.34 2.53 -5.07
CA VAL A 182 18.95 2.54 -5.58
C VAL A 182 18.96 2.31 -7.09
N VAL A 183 18.18 1.34 -7.56
CA VAL A 183 17.95 1.09 -8.99
C VAL A 183 17.03 2.18 -9.53
N ARG A 184 17.37 2.74 -10.70
CA ARG A 184 16.51 3.72 -11.39
C ARG A 184 16.26 3.30 -12.82
N ASP A 185 15.04 3.51 -13.31
CA ASP A 185 14.73 3.30 -14.72
C ASP A 185 15.34 4.38 -15.63
N GLU A 186 15.08 4.29 -16.93
CA GLU A 186 15.56 5.24 -17.93
C GLU A 186 15.08 6.68 -17.71
N GLN A 187 13.97 6.87 -17.00
CA GLN A 187 13.41 8.16 -16.62
C GLN A 187 13.96 8.66 -15.27
N GLY A 188 14.85 7.90 -14.62
CA GLY A 188 15.41 8.20 -13.31
C GLY A 188 14.48 7.90 -12.13
N ILE A 189 13.38 7.17 -12.37
CA ILE A 189 12.42 6.78 -11.32
C ILE A 189 13.03 5.66 -10.48
N PRO A 190 13.09 5.80 -9.14
CA PRO A 190 13.60 4.76 -8.27
C PRO A 190 12.69 3.53 -8.27
N GLN A 191 13.31 2.35 -8.26
CA GLN A 191 12.62 1.06 -8.27
C GLN A 191 13.20 0.12 -7.23
N LEU A 192 12.37 -0.75 -6.68
CA LEU A 192 12.80 -1.88 -5.84
C LEU A 192 12.53 -3.21 -6.56
N PRO A 193 13.35 -4.25 -6.30
CA PRO A 193 13.04 -5.61 -6.75
C PRO A 193 11.65 -6.05 -6.25
N GLU A 194 10.87 -6.68 -7.13
CA GLU A 194 9.52 -7.13 -6.81
C GLU A 194 9.50 -8.06 -5.58
N SER A 195 10.44 -9.00 -5.49
CA SER A 195 10.56 -9.91 -4.35
C SER A 195 10.81 -9.20 -3.02
N THR A 196 11.56 -8.09 -3.03
CA THR A 196 11.78 -7.27 -1.84
C THR A 196 10.49 -6.64 -1.36
N VAL A 197 9.72 -6.03 -2.28
CA VAL A 197 8.44 -5.40 -1.94
C VAL A 197 7.43 -6.44 -1.45
N VAL A 198 7.31 -7.57 -2.14
CA VAL A 198 6.47 -8.72 -1.75
C VAL A 198 6.78 -9.19 -0.33
N ARG A 199 8.08 -9.35 -0.01
CA ARG A 199 8.52 -9.77 1.33
C ARG A 199 8.12 -8.75 2.39
N ILE A 200 8.35 -7.46 2.16
CA ILE A 200 8.00 -6.40 3.11
C ILE A 200 6.49 -6.39 3.37
N ILE A 201 5.66 -6.49 2.33
CA ILE A 201 4.20 -6.55 2.49
C ILE A 201 3.78 -7.78 3.33
N ALA A 202 4.34 -8.95 3.03
CA ALA A 202 4.04 -10.18 3.76
C ALA A 202 4.44 -10.08 5.24
N GLU A 203 5.59 -9.49 5.53
CA GLU A 203 6.09 -9.28 6.89
C GLU A 203 5.21 -8.28 7.68
N VAL A 204 4.77 -7.18 7.07
CA VAL A 204 3.83 -6.24 7.70
C VAL A 204 2.49 -6.91 7.99
N ALA A 205 1.99 -7.73 7.06
CA ALA A 205 0.76 -8.48 7.24
C ALA A 205 0.89 -9.53 8.35
N SER A 206 2.03 -10.22 8.43
CA SER A 206 2.33 -11.18 9.50
C SER A 206 2.37 -10.52 10.88
N ASP A 207 2.93 -9.31 10.98
CA ASP A 207 2.98 -8.56 12.24
C ASP A 207 1.60 -8.06 12.70
N THR A 208 0.65 -7.93 11.76
CA THR A 208 -0.65 -7.29 12.04
C THR A 208 -1.57 -8.17 12.89
N LEU A 209 -1.50 -9.49 12.75
CA LEU A 209 -2.31 -10.42 13.53
C LEU A 209 -1.40 -11.31 14.40
N PRO A 210 -1.70 -11.46 15.69
CA PRO A 210 -0.94 -12.35 16.57
C PRO A 210 -1.01 -13.78 16.05
N ALA A 211 0.06 -14.55 16.27
CA ALA A 211 0.03 -15.98 15.96
C ALA A 211 -1.04 -16.67 16.83
N MET A 212 -1.85 -17.51 16.20
CA MET A 212 -2.77 -18.35 16.94
C MET A 212 -1.95 -19.43 17.67
N ASN A 213 -2.08 -19.47 19.01
CA ASN A 213 -1.43 -20.47 19.86
C ASN A 213 -2.13 -21.82 19.76
#